data_a3c94ec7f91cc1652d856131daa73734
#
_entry.id   a3c94ec7f91cc1652d856131daa73734
#
_cell.length_a   1.000
_cell.length_b   1.000
_cell.length_c   1.000
_cell.angle_alpha   90.00
_cell.angle_beta   90.00
_cell.angle_gamma   90.00
#
_symmetry.space_group_name_H-M   'P 1'
#
loop_
_entity.id
_entity.type
_entity.pdbx_description
1 polymer ?
#
loop_
_entity_poly.entity_id
_entity_poly.type
_entity_poly.pdbx_seq_one_letter_code
_entity_poly.pdbx_strand_id
1 'polypeptide(L)'
;MQRLIRNFSIIAHIDHGKSTLADRFLEATGAVSARESKDQILDAMDLERERGITIKAHAVAVRYQAKDGKTYALHLIDTPGHVDFTYEVSRSLAACEGALLLVDATQGVQAQTIANVNLAMANNLTIIPVINKIDLASADLEGTKQSISDVLMLDATDALPISAKEGRGVPEVLEAVIARIPSPSGDPQAPLKALIFDSWFNNYQGVIVLTRVVDGALRPGMKIKVMSNDRTFEVMEVGQFTPKRTKKTELLTGEVGYLCANMREVADVKIGDTLTDAVSPTRAPLPGYKEVKPLVFCGLYPTDTARYEDLRDALIKLRLNDSSFIYEPETSLALGFGFRCGFLGLLHMEIIQERLEREYDLTLLTTAPTVVYRVLTTKGEVLEVNNPSQLPPPSSIDSFEEPFILASVITPERYMGAILKLCQERRGIQRGMQFLDPTRVMINYELPLNEVILDFYDKLKSRTQGYASLDYELLGYRESDLVRLDILLNGEAVDALSFITHKDRSIQRGRQLAEKMKELIPRQMYEIAIQAAIGSKIIARETIGAMKKNVLAKCYGGDITRKRKLLEKQKEGKKRMKSVGSVEVPQEAFLAILKVGEE
;
A
#
# COMPACT_ATOMS: atom_id res chain seq x y z
N MET A 1 24.16 30.31 -6.31
CA MET A 1 23.47 29.13 -6.91
C MET A 1 22.22 28.77 -6.13
N GLN A 2 22.26 28.63 -4.81
CA GLN A 2 21.11 28.21 -3.97
C GLN A 2 19.81 29.02 -4.23
N ARG A 3 19.89 30.33 -4.44
CA ARG A 3 18.71 31.20 -4.74
C ARG A 3 17.98 30.84 -6.04
N LEU A 4 18.61 30.07 -6.94
CA LEU A 4 18.07 29.64 -8.22
C LEU A 4 17.56 28.20 -8.18
N ILE A 5 17.48 27.57 -6.99
CA ILE A 5 16.96 26.23 -6.79
C ILE A 5 15.50 26.30 -6.32
N ARG A 6 14.65 25.40 -6.81
CA ARG A 6 13.29 25.15 -6.32
C ARG A 6 13.06 23.66 -6.18
N ASN A 7 12.80 23.21 -4.95
CA ASN A 7 12.44 21.84 -4.66
C ASN A 7 10.94 21.77 -4.39
N PHE A 8 10.21 20.99 -5.16
CA PHE A 8 8.77 20.90 -5.04
C PHE A 8 8.25 19.52 -5.42
N SER A 9 7.06 19.23 -4.94
CA SER A 9 6.32 17.99 -5.27
C SER A 9 4.98 18.33 -5.89
N ILE A 10 4.37 17.36 -6.58
CA ILE A 10 2.98 17.43 -7.03
C ILE A 10 2.15 16.52 -6.13
N ILE A 11 1.22 17.11 -5.39
CA ILE A 11 0.24 16.38 -4.58
C ILE A 11 -1.11 16.39 -5.29
N ALA A 12 -1.70 15.22 -5.44
CA ALA A 12 -2.96 15.05 -6.17
C ALA A 12 -3.70 13.80 -5.68
N HIS A 13 -5.02 13.78 -5.92
CA HIS A 13 -5.78 12.54 -5.88
C HIS A 13 -5.46 11.66 -7.11
N ILE A 14 -5.77 10.38 -7.02
CA ILE A 14 -5.66 9.44 -8.14
C ILE A 14 -6.48 9.99 -9.32
N ASP A 15 -5.98 9.83 -10.54
CA ASP A 15 -6.60 10.28 -11.80
C ASP A 15 -6.78 11.81 -11.95
N HIS A 16 -6.27 12.65 -11.07
CA HIS A 16 -6.28 14.11 -11.27
C HIS A 16 -5.26 14.62 -12.29
N GLY A 17 -4.38 13.72 -12.82
CA GLY A 17 -3.45 14.02 -13.90
C GLY A 17 -2.04 14.39 -13.45
N LYS A 18 -1.60 13.90 -12.26
CA LYS A 18 -0.28 14.14 -11.69
C LYS A 18 0.86 13.75 -12.64
N SER A 19 0.90 12.49 -13.09
CA SER A 19 1.95 11.97 -13.98
C SER A 19 1.94 12.70 -15.32
N THR A 20 0.75 13.03 -15.86
CA THR A 20 0.61 13.83 -17.08
C THR A 20 1.22 15.23 -16.94
N LEU A 21 1.00 15.91 -15.79
CA LEU A 21 1.59 17.22 -15.54
C LEU A 21 3.11 17.13 -15.39
N ALA A 22 3.60 16.09 -14.71
CA ALA A 22 5.04 15.84 -14.60
C ALA A 22 5.70 15.65 -15.98
N ASP A 23 5.08 14.87 -16.87
CA ASP A 23 5.55 14.70 -18.25
C ASP A 23 5.60 16.04 -19.00
N ARG A 24 4.57 16.89 -18.87
CA ARG A 24 4.57 18.23 -19.47
C ARG A 24 5.69 19.13 -18.96
N PHE A 25 6.06 19.02 -17.68
CA PHE A 25 7.23 19.73 -17.16
C PHE A 25 8.53 19.28 -17.79
N LEU A 26 8.71 17.96 -18.00
CA LEU A 26 9.89 17.41 -18.68
C LEU A 26 9.98 17.87 -20.13
N GLU A 27 8.86 17.93 -20.83
CA GLU A 27 8.79 18.44 -22.20
C GLU A 27 9.05 19.96 -22.27
N ALA A 28 8.36 20.76 -21.43
CA ALA A 28 8.49 22.22 -21.42
C ALA A 28 9.89 22.69 -21.02
N THR A 29 10.62 21.90 -20.25
CA THR A 29 12.02 22.17 -19.88
C THR A 29 13.04 21.61 -20.84
N GLY A 30 12.60 20.86 -21.87
CA GLY A 30 13.49 20.21 -22.84
C GLY A 30 14.32 19.06 -22.25
N ALA A 31 13.96 18.56 -21.06
CA ALA A 31 14.62 17.42 -20.43
C ALA A 31 14.38 16.11 -21.19
N VAL A 32 13.28 16.04 -21.93
CA VAL A 32 12.92 14.92 -22.82
C VAL A 32 12.58 15.49 -24.19
N SER A 33 13.14 14.89 -25.25
CA SER A 33 12.81 15.27 -26.61
C SER A 33 11.43 14.74 -27.02
N ALA A 34 10.74 15.44 -27.93
CA ALA A 34 9.43 15.01 -28.45
C ALA A 34 9.45 13.60 -29.11
N ARG A 35 10.62 13.09 -29.48
CA ARG A 35 10.78 11.73 -30.04
C ARG A 35 10.94 10.66 -28.96
N GLU A 36 11.40 11.03 -27.76
CA GLU A 36 11.59 10.16 -26.60
C GLU A 36 10.41 10.25 -25.63
N SER A 37 9.48 11.17 -25.88
CA SER A 37 8.28 11.34 -25.07
C SER A 37 7.42 10.07 -25.14
N LYS A 38 7.26 9.43 -24.00
CA LYS A 38 6.30 8.35 -23.74
C LYS A 38 5.38 8.84 -22.64
N ASP A 39 4.17 8.34 -22.62
CA ASP A 39 3.28 8.61 -21.50
C ASP A 39 3.87 8.06 -20.21
N GLN A 40 3.75 8.84 -19.10
CA GLN A 40 4.19 8.46 -17.77
C GLN A 40 5.70 8.13 -17.67
N ILE A 41 6.53 9.09 -18.10
CA ILE A 41 8.00 8.92 -18.17
C ILE A 41 8.61 8.64 -16.79
N LEU A 42 8.06 9.23 -15.73
CA LEU A 42 8.52 9.07 -14.36
C LEU A 42 8.04 7.76 -13.72
N ASP A 43 6.94 7.19 -14.21
CA ASP A 43 6.43 5.90 -13.73
C ASP A 43 7.29 4.78 -14.35
N ALA A 44 8.36 4.40 -13.65
CA ALA A 44 9.41 3.50 -14.17
C ALA A 44 8.97 2.03 -14.22
N MET A 45 8.01 1.63 -13.38
CA MET A 45 7.50 0.26 -13.32
C MET A 45 6.35 0.08 -14.31
N ASP A 46 6.30 -1.09 -14.96
CA ASP A 46 5.16 -1.43 -15.83
C ASP A 46 3.85 -1.46 -15.03
N LEU A 47 3.92 -1.87 -13.77
CA LEU A 47 2.80 -1.92 -12.85
C LEU A 47 2.23 -0.52 -12.53
N GLU A 48 3.07 0.51 -12.41
CA GLU A 48 2.64 1.91 -12.24
C GLU A 48 1.83 2.38 -13.43
N ARG A 49 2.31 2.09 -14.64
CA ARG A 49 1.64 2.46 -15.90
C ARG A 49 0.31 1.71 -16.11
N GLU A 50 0.28 0.42 -15.81
CA GLU A 50 -0.92 -0.41 -15.95
C GLU A 50 -2.03 0.02 -14.98
N ARG A 51 -1.66 0.34 -13.73
CA ARG A 51 -2.60 0.76 -12.70
C ARG A 51 -2.90 2.26 -12.69
N GLY A 52 -2.13 3.07 -13.44
CA GLY A 52 -2.26 4.52 -13.49
C GLY A 52 -1.93 5.22 -12.16
N ILE A 53 -1.09 4.60 -11.32
CA ILE A 53 -0.69 5.11 -10.01
C ILE A 53 0.83 5.13 -9.88
N THR A 54 1.37 6.18 -9.27
CA THR A 54 2.76 6.20 -8.85
C THR A 54 2.90 5.37 -7.56
N ILE A 55 3.79 4.39 -7.57
CA ILE A 55 4.05 3.50 -6.44
C ILE A 55 5.27 4.03 -5.68
N LYS A 56 6.33 4.41 -6.40
CA LYS A 56 7.59 4.86 -5.82
C LYS A 56 7.87 6.32 -6.14
N ALA A 57 8.38 7.06 -5.16
CA ALA A 57 8.79 8.44 -5.37
C ALA A 57 9.97 8.54 -6.34
N HIS A 58 9.91 9.47 -7.28
CA HIS A 58 10.98 9.79 -8.21
C HIS A 58 11.42 11.24 -8.07
N ALA A 59 12.72 11.48 -8.03
CA ALA A 59 13.28 12.83 -7.98
C ALA A 59 13.96 13.14 -9.33
N VAL A 60 13.55 14.22 -9.98
CA VAL A 60 14.11 14.65 -11.25
C VAL A 60 14.54 16.10 -11.16
N ALA A 61 15.77 16.40 -11.61
CA ALA A 61 16.32 17.73 -11.71
C ALA A 61 16.23 18.21 -13.16
N VAL A 62 15.57 19.34 -13.38
CA VAL A 62 15.46 19.96 -14.70
C VAL A 62 15.94 21.40 -14.65
N ARG A 63 16.36 21.94 -15.79
CA ARG A 63 16.74 23.36 -15.94
C ARG A 63 15.66 24.09 -16.70
N TYR A 64 15.21 25.19 -16.17
CA TYR A 64 14.19 26.02 -16.80
C TYR A 64 14.69 27.45 -16.94
N GLN A 65 14.61 28.01 -18.15
CA GLN A 65 14.91 29.41 -18.42
C GLN A 65 13.64 30.23 -18.20
N ALA A 66 13.60 30.98 -17.11
CA ALA A 66 12.45 31.77 -16.71
C ALA A 66 12.33 33.07 -17.52
N LYS A 67 11.16 33.70 -17.45
CA LYS A 67 10.87 35.00 -18.07
C LYS A 67 11.77 36.15 -17.55
N ASP A 68 12.36 35.99 -16.37
CA ASP A 68 13.34 36.95 -15.79
C ASP A 68 14.74 36.85 -16.43
N GLY A 69 14.91 35.94 -17.39
CA GLY A 69 16.17 35.71 -18.10
C GLY A 69 17.16 34.80 -17.35
N LYS A 70 16.82 34.32 -16.15
CA LYS A 70 17.70 33.44 -15.38
C LYS A 70 17.33 31.98 -15.61
N THR A 71 18.32 31.11 -15.43
CA THR A 71 18.11 29.65 -15.48
C THR A 71 17.99 29.11 -14.06
N TYR A 72 16.85 28.51 -13.76
CA TYR A 72 16.57 27.90 -12.47
C TYR A 72 16.80 26.38 -12.54
N ALA A 73 17.27 25.81 -11.43
CA ALA A 73 17.30 24.38 -11.19
C ALA A 73 16.02 23.97 -10.46
N LEU A 74 15.16 23.23 -11.11
CA LEU A 74 13.89 22.76 -10.58
C LEU A 74 14.04 21.28 -10.24
N HIS A 75 13.86 20.93 -8.97
CA HIS A 75 13.86 19.56 -8.51
C HIS A 75 12.41 19.15 -8.23
N LEU A 76 11.84 18.36 -9.14
CA LEU A 76 10.54 17.76 -8.99
C LEU A 76 10.72 16.44 -8.24
N ILE A 77 10.04 16.29 -7.11
CA ILE A 77 9.92 15.03 -6.38
C ILE A 77 8.50 14.53 -6.59
N ASP A 78 8.35 13.54 -7.49
CA ASP A 78 7.07 12.91 -7.77
C ASP A 78 6.70 11.96 -6.63
N THR A 79 5.44 12.01 -6.15
CA THR A 79 4.97 11.29 -4.97
C THR A 79 3.79 10.39 -5.30
N PRO A 80 3.64 9.23 -4.62
CA PRO A 80 2.42 8.46 -4.70
C PRO A 80 1.19 9.28 -4.30
N GLY A 81 0.02 8.92 -4.84
CA GLY A 81 -1.25 9.59 -4.50
C GLY A 81 -2.15 8.79 -3.55
N HIS A 82 -1.84 7.53 -3.27
CA HIS A 82 -2.71 6.61 -2.52
C HIS A 82 -2.42 6.62 -1.02
N VAL A 83 -3.47 6.40 -0.19
CA VAL A 83 -3.38 6.40 1.28
C VAL A 83 -2.35 5.40 1.84
N ASP A 84 -2.22 4.23 1.24
CA ASP A 84 -1.25 3.21 1.68
C ASP A 84 0.20 3.70 1.59
N PHE A 85 0.48 4.70 0.73
CA PHE A 85 1.80 5.30 0.52
C PHE A 85 1.99 6.65 1.21
N THR A 86 1.12 7.02 2.15
CA THR A 86 1.20 8.29 2.90
C THR A 86 2.58 8.52 3.52
N TYR A 87 3.26 7.45 3.92
CA TYR A 87 4.61 7.50 4.46
C TYR A 87 5.64 7.96 3.42
N GLU A 88 5.55 7.48 2.18
CA GLU A 88 6.44 7.92 1.08
C GLU A 88 6.16 9.37 0.69
N VAL A 89 4.89 9.77 0.69
CA VAL A 89 4.49 11.16 0.49
C VAL A 89 5.14 12.06 1.55
N SER A 90 5.01 11.71 2.83
CA SER A 90 5.58 12.49 3.93
C SER A 90 7.10 12.67 3.81
N ARG A 91 7.83 11.62 3.41
CA ARG A 91 9.29 11.69 3.20
C ARG A 91 9.67 12.63 2.06
N SER A 92 8.97 12.50 0.95
CA SER A 92 9.21 13.31 -0.24
C SER A 92 8.92 14.78 0.02
N LEU A 93 7.83 15.09 0.72
CA LEU A 93 7.46 16.45 1.09
C LEU A 93 8.50 17.09 2.03
N ALA A 94 9.09 16.34 2.95
CA ALA A 94 10.15 16.87 3.82
C ALA A 94 11.45 17.26 3.07
N ALA A 95 11.61 16.81 1.82
CA ALA A 95 12.72 17.21 0.96
C ALA A 95 12.39 18.43 0.09
N CYS A 96 11.19 19.03 0.22
CA CYS A 96 10.68 20.13 -0.59
C CYS A 96 10.51 21.42 0.19
N GLU A 97 10.45 22.55 -0.51
CA GLU A 97 10.03 23.87 -0.01
C GLU A 97 8.60 24.21 -0.46
N GLY A 98 8.06 23.52 -1.46
CA GLY A 98 6.71 23.76 -1.94
C GLY A 98 6.04 22.54 -2.52
N ALA A 99 4.72 22.67 -2.71
CA ALA A 99 3.90 21.63 -3.33
C ALA A 99 2.91 22.27 -4.31
N LEU A 100 2.76 21.66 -5.48
CA LEU A 100 1.68 21.94 -6.40
C LEU A 100 0.48 21.07 -6.01
N LEU A 101 -0.60 21.70 -5.60
CA LEU A 101 -1.87 21.02 -5.31
C LEU A 101 -2.68 20.93 -6.59
N LEU A 102 -2.70 19.73 -7.19
CA LEU A 102 -3.42 19.48 -8.44
C LEU A 102 -4.83 18.95 -8.15
N VAL A 103 -5.84 19.69 -8.59
CA VAL A 103 -7.26 19.35 -8.43
C VAL A 103 -7.91 19.26 -9.80
N ASP A 104 -8.67 18.19 -10.03
CA ASP A 104 -9.48 18.01 -11.25
C ASP A 104 -10.70 18.94 -11.21
N ALA A 105 -10.89 19.78 -12.25
CA ALA A 105 -12.00 20.72 -12.37
C ALA A 105 -13.38 20.03 -12.43
N THR A 106 -13.43 18.73 -12.70
CA THR A 106 -14.69 17.98 -12.80
C THR A 106 -15.05 17.25 -11.52
N GLN A 107 -14.07 16.95 -10.67
CA GLN A 107 -14.24 16.18 -9.44
C GLN A 107 -14.09 17.03 -8.18
N GLY A 108 -13.32 18.14 -8.26
CA GLY A 108 -13.00 19.00 -7.12
C GLY A 108 -12.16 18.31 -6.05
N VAL A 109 -12.22 18.81 -4.82
CA VAL A 109 -11.45 18.29 -3.68
C VAL A 109 -11.95 16.89 -3.29
N GLN A 110 -11.00 15.95 -3.09
CA GLN A 110 -11.24 14.57 -2.71
C GLN A 110 -10.57 14.24 -1.35
N ALA A 111 -10.89 13.08 -0.73
CA ALA A 111 -10.38 12.72 0.59
C ALA A 111 -8.84 12.72 0.67
N GLN A 112 -8.15 12.11 -0.31
CA GLN A 112 -6.69 12.10 -0.38
C GLN A 112 -6.09 13.49 -0.62
N THR A 113 -6.84 14.40 -1.26
CA THR A 113 -6.43 15.80 -1.43
C THR A 113 -6.27 16.47 -0.06
N ILE A 114 -7.24 16.28 0.83
CA ILE A 114 -7.23 16.83 2.19
C ILE A 114 -6.03 16.27 2.97
N ALA A 115 -5.84 14.96 2.96
CA ALA A 115 -4.75 14.30 3.66
C ALA A 115 -3.38 14.81 3.19
N ASN A 116 -3.16 14.89 1.87
CA ASN A 116 -1.91 15.36 1.29
C ASN A 116 -1.64 16.84 1.58
N VAL A 117 -2.67 17.68 1.59
CA VAL A 117 -2.55 19.10 1.98
C VAL A 117 -2.15 19.22 3.46
N ASN A 118 -2.77 18.44 4.34
CA ASN A 118 -2.40 18.43 5.77
C ASN A 118 -0.94 18.02 5.96
N LEU A 119 -0.45 17.03 5.22
CA LEU A 119 0.97 16.63 5.24
C LEU A 119 1.89 17.75 4.73
N ALA A 120 1.50 18.45 3.66
CA ALA A 120 2.27 19.58 3.14
C ALA A 120 2.32 20.74 4.14
N MET A 121 1.19 21.05 4.79
CA MET A 121 1.12 22.07 5.86
C MET A 121 1.97 21.68 7.08
N ALA A 122 1.93 20.43 7.50
CA ALA A 122 2.75 19.92 8.61
C ALA A 122 4.27 20.05 8.34
N ASN A 123 4.67 20.02 7.06
CA ASN A 123 6.04 20.27 6.62
C ASN A 123 6.33 21.76 6.29
N ASN A 124 5.41 22.69 6.59
CA ASN A 124 5.51 24.13 6.30
C ASN A 124 5.78 24.46 4.82
N LEU A 125 5.23 23.69 3.90
CA LEU A 125 5.42 23.90 2.47
C LEU A 125 4.55 25.06 1.95
N THR A 126 5.08 25.80 0.96
CA THR A 126 4.28 26.72 0.16
C THR A 126 3.42 25.92 -0.82
N ILE A 127 2.10 26.00 -0.69
CA ILE A 127 1.15 25.27 -1.53
C ILE A 127 0.64 26.17 -2.64
N ILE A 128 0.74 25.73 -3.90
CA ILE A 128 0.23 26.44 -5.08
C ILE A 128 -0.94 25.63 -5.65
N PRO A 129 -2.19 26.11 -5.57
CA PRO A 129 -3.33 25.45 -6.18
C PRO A 129 -3.26 25.50 -7.71
N VAL A 130 -3.47 24.34 -8.34
CA VAL A 130 -3.51 24.15 -9.80
C VAL A 130 -4.78 23.35 -10.14
N ILE A 131 -5.61 23.88 -11.02
CA ILE A 131 -6.88 23.28 -11.42
C ILE A 131 -6.72 22.70 -12.82
N ASN A 132 -6.77 21.37 -12.91
CA ASN A 132 -6.53 20.62 -14.14
C ASN A 132 -7.81 20.19 -14.85
N LYS A 133 -7.66 19.73 -16.08
CA LYS A 133 -8.72 19.22 -16.96
C LYS A 133 -9.76 20.28 -17.36
N ILE A 134 -9.33 21.52 -17.51
CA ILE A 134 -10.21 22.62 -17.98
C ILE A 134 -10.63 22.46 -19.46
N ASP A 135 -10.08 21.48 -20.17
CA ASP A 135 -10.47 21.09 -21.52
C ASP A 135 -11.79 20.30 -21.57
N LEU A 136 -12.24 19.75 -20.44
CA LEU A 136 -13.46 18.98 -20.38
C LEU A 136 -14.70 19.89 -20.28
N ALA A 137 -15.77 19.52 -20.99
CA ALA A 137 -17.03 20.28 -20.97
C ALA A 137 -17.73 20.32 -19.61
N SER A 138 -17.41 19.37 -18.72
CA SER A 138 -17.93 19.31 -17.35
C SER A 138 -17.06 20.03 -16.33
N ALA A 139 -16.00 20.74 -16.76
CA ALA A 139 -15.12 21.47 -15.87
C ALA A 139 -15.84 22.65 -15.20
N ASP A 140 -15.78 22.69 -13.87
CA ASP A 140 -16.29 23.78 -13.04
C ASP A 140 -15.12 24.46 -12.30
N LEU A 141 -14.57 25.51 -12.92
CA LEU A 141 -13.42 26.22 -12.39
C LEU A 141 -13.75 26.98 -11.09
N GLU A 142 -14.87 27.72 -11.10
CA GLU A 142 -15.23 28.57 -9.95
C GLU A 142 -15.70 27.71 -8.76
N GLY A 143 -16.50 26.67 -9.00
CA GLY A 143 -16.88 25.74 -7.94
C GLY A 143 -15.66 25.00 -7.36
N THR A 144 -14.66 24.68 -8.20
CA THR A 144 -13.42 24.05 -7.72
C THR A 144 -12.59 25.01 -6.87
N LYS A 145 -12.45 26.28 -7.26
CA LYS A 145 -11.79 27.32 -6.43
C LYS A 145 -12.46 27.48 -5.08
N GLN A 146 -13.79 27.58 -5.09
CA GLN A 146 -14.59 27.69 -3.87
C GLN A 146 -14.37 26.46 -2.97
N SER A 147 -14.40 25.25 -3.55
CA SER A 147 -14.14 24.00 -2.80
C SER A 147 -12.74 23.97 -2.18
N ILE A 148 -11.70 24.45 -2.89
CA ILE A 148 -10.34 24.54 -2.35
C ILE A 148 -10.33 25.52 -1.16
N SER A 149 -10.98 26.67 -1.28
CA SER A 149 -10.98 27.68 -0.21
C SER A 149 -11.78 27.22 1.01
N ASP A 150 -12.96 26.63 0.82
CA ASP A 150 -13.85 26.26 1.93
C ASP A 150 -13.39 24.98 2.65
N VAL A 151 -12.87 23.99 1.89
CA VAL A 151 -12.51 22.67 2.45
C VAL A 151 -11.08 22.65 2.95
N LEU A 152 -10.14 23.25 2.21
CA LEU A 152 -8.72 23.21 2.52
C LEU A 152 -8.21 24.45 3.24
N MET A 153 -9.05 25.49 3.38
CA MET A 153 -8.69 26.79 3.96
C MET A 153 -7.47 27.42 3.25
N LEU A 154 -7.32 27.15 1.94
CA LEU A 154 -6.27 27.72 1.11
C LEU A 154 -6.84 28.85 0.24
N ASP A 155 -6.07 29.91 0.06
CA ASP A 155 -6.44 30.95 -0.92
C ASP A 155 -6.31 30.40 -2.35
N ALA A 156 -7.44 30.21 -3.01
CA ALA A 156 -7.55 29.74 -4.38
C ALA A 156 -7.84 30.86 -5.39
N THR A 157 -7.82 32.13 -4.98
CA THR A 157 -8.08 33.28 -5.87
C THR A 157 -7.16 33.24 -7.08
N ASP A 158 -5.88 33.01 -6.85
CA ASP A 158 -4.81 32.90 -7.86
C ASP A 158 -4.52 31.45 -8.27
N ALA A 159 -5.47 30.54 -8.14
CA ALA A 159 -5.31 29.15 -8.61
C ALA A 159 -5.11 29.13 -10.13
N LEU A 160 -4.18 28.29 -10.59
CA LEU A 160 -3.76 28.26 -11.98
C LEU A 160 -4.61 27.23 -12.77
N PRO A 161 -5.44 27.66 -13.74
CA PRO A 161 -6.20 26.76 -14.57
C PRO A 161 -5.32 26.17 -15.69
N ILE A 162 -5.31 24.82 -15.80
CA ILE A 162 -4.49 24.13 -16.80
C ILE A 162 -5.26 22.98 -17.48
N SER A 163 -4.76 22.59 -18.65
CA SER A 163 -4.97 21.27 -19.22
C SER A 163 -3.62 20.59 -19.40
N ALA A 164 -3.28 19.69 -18.50
CA ALA A 164 -2.05 18.91 -18.60
C ALA A 164 -2.03 18.07 -19.90
N LYS A 165 -3.22 17.57 -20.34
CA LYS A 165 -3.37 16.82 -21.57
C LYS A 165 -2.97 17.65 -22.80
N GLU A 166 -3.41 18.90 -22.88
CA GLU A 166 -3.14 19.80 -24.01
C GLU A 166 -1.86 20.64 -23.82
N GLY A 167 -1.25 20.62 -22.63
CA GLY A 167 -0.09 21.46 -22.29
C GLY A 167 -0.44 22.92 -22.01
N ARG A 168 -1.74 23.28 -21.96
CA ARG A 168 -2.20 24.65 -21.73
C ARG A 168 -2.02 25.05 -20.28
N GLY A 169 -1.44 26.23 -20.03
CA GLY A 169 -1.19 26.77 -18.67
C GLY A 169 0.05 26.20 -17.98
N VAL A 170 0.74 25.23 -18.59
CA VAL A 170 1.93 24.59 -17.99
C VAL A 170 3.11 25.57 -17.78
N PRO A 171 3.47 26.44 -18.75
CA PRO A 171 4.51 27.46 -18.54
C PRO A 171 4.20 28.40 -17.38
N GLU A 172 2.93 28.77 -17.20
CA GLU A 172 2.47 29.65 -16.11
C GLU A 172 2.66 28.97 -14.74
N VAL A 173 2.48 27.66 -14.66
CA VAL A 173 2.76 26.89 -13.43
C VAL A 173 4.26 26.90 -13.13
N LEU A 174 5.14 26.70 -14.12
CA LEU A 174 6.59 26.77 -13.92
C LEU A 174 7.05 28.16 -13.43
N GLU A 175 6.49 29.24 -13.99
CA GLU A 175 6.76 30.60 -13.51
C GLU A 175 6.25 30.82 -12.09
N ALA A 176 5.07 30.29 -11.74
CA ALA A 176 4.54 30.36 -10.39
C ALA A 176 5.40 29.57 -9.38
N VAL A 177 5.94 28.42 -9.75
CA VAL A 177 6.91 27.66 -8.94
C VAL A 177 8.12 28.55 -8.61
N ILE A 178 8.68 29.25 -9.61
CA ILE A 178 9.83 30.14 -9.42
C ILE A 178 9.50 31.33 -8.53
N ALA A 179 8.33 31.94 -8.74
CA ALA A 179 7.94 33.18 -8.06
C ALA A 179 7.49 32.96 -6.62
N ARG A 180 6.74 31.84 -6.36
CA ARG A 180 6.04 31.63 -5.08
C ARG A 180 6.78 30.67 -4.14
N ILE A 181 7.44 29.61 -4.66
CA ILE A 181 8.19 28.66 -3.82
C ILE A 181 9.52 29.32 -3.39
N PRO A 182 9.84 29.34 -2.11
CA PRO A 182 11.12 29.89 -1.66
C PRO A 182 12.31 29.03 -2.12
N SER A 183 13.49 29.68 -2.20
CA SER A 183 14.72 28.91 -2.38
C SER A 183 15.04 28.10 -1.13
N PRO A 184 15.71 26.94 -1.25
CA PRO A 184 16.11 26.17 -0.09
C PRO A 184 16.99 26.99 0.84
N SER A 185 16.77 26.82 2.15
CA SER A 185 17.62 27.37 3.21
C SER A 185 18.83 26.47 3.46
N GLY A 186 19.86 26.98 4.13
CA GLY A 186 21.04 26.22 4.56
C GLY A 186 22.33 27.01 4.39
N ASP A 187 23.38 26.57 5.07
CA ASP A 187 24.71 27.22 5.05
C ASP A 187 25.71 26.38 4.23
N PRO A 188 26.16 26.88 3.06
CA PRO A 188 27.16 26.18 2.25
C PRO A 188 28.53 25.99 2.92
N GLN A 189 28.84 26.75 3.96
CA GLN A 189 30.12 26.69 4.68
C GLN A 189 30.05 25.81 5.94
N ALA A 190 28.85 25.40 6.35
CA ALA A 190 28.66 24.52 7.49
C ALA A 190 29.13 23.06 7.16
N PRO A 191 29.38 22.22 8.17
CA PRO A 191 29.60 20.79 7.98
C PRO A 191 28.44 20.16 7.21
N LEU A 192 28.76 19.16 6.40
CA LEU A 192 27.75 18.43 5.63
C LEU A 192 26.61 17.95 6.53
N LYS A 193 25.41 18.28 6.11
CA LYS A 193 24.16 17.78 6.67
C LYS A 193 23.20 17.47 5.53
N ALA A 194 22.93 16.19 5.28
CA ALA A 194 22.07 15.77 4.20
C ALA A 194 21.03 14.78 4.69
N LEU A 195 19.79 14.96 4.22
CA LEU A 195 18.64 14.12 4.55
C LEU A 195 18.53 12.96 3.57
N ILE A 196 18.42 11.75 4.07
CA ILE A 196 18.08 10.57 3.26
C ILE A 196 16.54 10.48 3.17
N PHE A 197 15.97 10.56 1.97
CA PHE A 197 14.52 10.45 1.81
C PHE A 197 14.08 9.22 1.04
N ASP A 198 14.98 8.54 0.30
CA ASP A 198 14.75 7.23 -0.31
C ASP A 198 16.05 6.48 -0.55
N SER A 199 15.97 5.16 -0.77
CA SER A 199 17.12 4.33 -1.14
C SER A 199 16.66 3.06 -1.87
N TRP A 200 17.53 2.52 -2.74
CA TRP A 200 17.31 1.22 -3.37
C TRP A 200 18.64 0.52 -3.63
N PHE A 201 18.57 -0.78 -3.86
CA PHE A 201 19.72 -1.60 -4.15
C PHE A 201 19.89 -1.79 -5.67
N ASN A 202 21.13 -1.68 -6.12
CA ASN A 202 21.56 -2.00 -7.47
C ASN A 202 22.64 -3.07 -7.42
N ASN A 203 22.46 -4.16 -8.18
CA ASN A 203 23.37 -5.31 -8.17
C ASN A 203 24.84 -4.95 -8.53
N TYR A 204 25.05 -3.86 -9.26
CA TYR A 204 26.37 -3.43 -9.72
C TYR A 204 27.04 -2.38 -8.83
N GLN A 205 26.25 -1.60 -8.11
CA GLN A 205 26.75 -0.41 -7.38
C GLN A 205 26.43 -0.42 -5.89
N GLY A 206 25.74 -1.46 -5.42
CA GLY A 206 25.27 -1.53 -4.04
C GLY A 206 24.08 -0.60 -3.80
N VAL A 207 24.03 -0.01 -2.61
CA VAL A 207 22.94 0.90 -2.22
C VAL A 207 23.11 2.26 -2.88
N ILE A 208 22.07 2.70 -3.57
CA ILE A 208 21.91 4.06 -4.11
C ILE A 208 20.98 4.81 -3.17
N VAL A 209 21.44 5.95 -2.65
CA VAL A 209 20.70 6.75 -1.69
C VAL A 209 20.25 8.05 -2.34
N LEU A 210 18.95 8.36 -2.28
CA LEU A 210 18.43 9.68 -2.60
C LEU A 210 18.58 10.60 -1.39
N THR A 211 19.17 11.76 -1.63
CA THR A 211 19.48 12.70 -0.57
C THR A 211 19.23 14.13 -0.98
N ARG A 212 18.83 14.94 0.00
CA ARG A 212 18.81 16.39 -0.10
C ARG A 212 19.93 16.97 0.78
N VAL A 213 20.82 17.72 0.19
CA VAL A 213 21.86 18.45 0.93
C VAL A 213 21.22 19.68 1.59
N VAL A 214 21.21 19.73 2.91
CA VAL A 214 20.69 20.85 3.69
C VAL A 214 21.79 21.86 3.94
N ASP A 215 22.94 21.43 4.50
CA ASP A 215 24.10 22.27 4.75
C ASP A 215 25.35 21.66 4.11
N GLY A 216 26.32 22.48 3.77
CA GLY A 216 27.60 22.05 3.22
C GLY A 216 27.52 21.55 1.78
N ALA A 217 28.37 20.59 1.43
CA ALA A 217 28.41 19.96 0.11
C ALA A 217 28.83 18.49 0.20
N LEU A 218 28.35 17.68 -0.73
CA LEU A 218 28.63 16.24 -0.84
C LEU A 218 29.45 15.98 -2.11
N ARG A 219 30.60 15.30 -2.00
CA ARG A 219 31.55 15.05 -3.10
C ARG A 219 32.05 13.62 -3.12
N PRO A 220 32.38 13.07 -4.29
CA PRO A 220 33.11 11.80 -4.36
C PRO A 220 34.44 11.85 -3.58
N GLY A 221 34.81 10.75 -2.96
CA GLY A 221 36.00 10.64 -2.11
C GLY A 221 35.81 11.11 -0.66
N MET A 222 34.71 11.78 -0.33
CA MET A 222 34.40 12.14 1.07
C MET A 222 34.09 10.88 1.89
N LYS A 223 34.53 10.89 3.14
CA LYS A 223 34.06 9.94 4.15
C LYS A 223 32.85 10.52 4.85
N ILE A 224 31.71 9.91 4.63
CA ILE A 224 30.44 10.29 5.27
C ILE A 224 30.12 9.36 6.43
N LYS A 225 29.42 9.88 7.41
CA LYS A 225 28.93 9.16 8.58
C LYS A 225 27.42 9.18 8.60
N VAL A 226 26.80 8.04 8.81
CA VAL A 226 25.35 7.89 9.05
C VAL A 226 25.10 8.12 10.54
N MET A 227 24.28 9.09 10.90
CA MET A 227 24.19 9.55 12.29
C MET A 227 23.46 8.58 13.22
N SER A 228 22.57 7.73 12.71
CA SER A 228 21.79 6.80 13.54
C SER A 228 22.58 5.58 14.04
N ASN A 229 23.57 5.12 13.25
CA ASN A 229 24.31 3.89 13.53
C ASN A 229 25.82 4.09 13.61
N ASP A 230 26.30 5.35 13.48
CA ASP A 230 27.71 5.75 13.54
C ASP A 230 28.62 5.10 12.47
N ARG A 231 28.05 4.41 11.47
CA ARG A 231 28.84 3.79 10.39
C ARG A 231 29.36 4.84 9.43
N THR A 232 30.58 4.60 8.96
CA THR A 232 31.28 5.50 8.03
C THR A 232 31.48 4.81 6.68
N PHE A 233 31.20 5.55 5.61
CA PHE A 233 31.33 5.07 4.23
C PHE A 233 32.05 6.08 3.36
N GLU A 234 32.71 5.62 2.31
CA GLU A 234 33.33 6.50 1.32
C GLU A 234 32.35 6.70 0.15
N VAL A 235 32.16 7.97 -0.23
CA VAL A 235 31.31 8.36 -1.36
C VAL A 235 32.05 8.05 -2.66
N MET A 236 31.52 7.13 -3.46
CA MET A 236 32.07 6.74 -4.75
C MET A 236 31.58 7.63 -5.88
N GLU A 237 30.32 8.02 -5.83
CA GLU A 237 29.67 8.78 -6.90
C GLU A 237 28.54 9.63 -6.33
N VAL A 238 28.38 10.83 -6.88
CA VAL A 238 27.20 11.69 -6.67
C VAL A 238 26.63 12.14 -8.01
N GLY A 239 25.34 12.43 -8.05
CA GLY A 239 24.68 12.89 -9.27
C GLY A 239 23.22 13.25 -9.10
N GLN A 240 22.55 13.48 -10.22
CA GLN A 240 21.12 13.81 -10.31
C GLN A 240 20.45 12.99 -11.41
N PHE A 241 19.14 12.83 -11.33
CA PHE A 241 18.32 12.27 -12.41
C PHE A 241 17.79 13.42 -13.28
N THR A 242 18.12 13.40 -14.60
CA THR A 242 17.78 14.47 -15.56
C THR A 242 17.20 13.94 -16.88
N PRO A 243 16.11 13.23 -17.01
CA PRO A 243 15.53 12.14 -16.21
C PRO A 243 16.45 10.95 -16.03
N LYS A 244 17.42 10.75 -16.94
CA LYS A 244 18.44 9.70 -16.85
C LYS A 244 19.47 10.08 -15.79
N ARG A 245 20.06 9.09 -15.19
CA ARG A 245 21.10 9.26 -14.18
C ARG A 245 22.30 10.03 -14.77
N THR A 246 22.65 11.15 -14.17
CA THR A 246 23.75 12.02 -14.60
C THR A 246 24.70 12.26 -13.43
N LYS A 247 25.97 11.92 -13.62
CA LYS A 247 27.01 12.16 -12.62
C LYS A 247 27.32 13.65 -12.46
N LYS A 248 27.61 14.06 -11.23
CA LYS A 248 28.07 15.40 -10.87
C LYS A 248 29.41 15.33 -10.13
N THR A 249 30.12 16.44 -10.14
CA THR A 249 31.35 16.60 -9.34
C THR A 249 31.04 16.80 -7.87
N GLU A 250 29.89 17.37 -7.57
CA GLU A 250 29.42 17.65 -6.21
C GLU A 250 27.91 17.89 -6.18
N LEU A 251 27.28 17.68 -5.03
CA LEU A 251 25.95 18.18 -4.69
C LEU A 251 26.08 19.30 -3.67
N LEU A 252 25.52 20.45 -3.98
CA LEU A 252 25.59 21.66 -3.17
C LEU A 252 24.39 21.81 -2.25
N THR A 253 24.50 22.69 -1.26
CA THR A 253 23.40 23.08 -0.36
C THR A 253 22.14 23.41 -1.12
N GLY A 254 21.02 22.78 -0.76
CA GLY A 254 19.71 22.90 -1.39
C GLY A 254 19.48 21.92 -2.55
N GLU A 255 20.49 21.26 -3.07
CA GLU A 255 20.30 20.32 -4.17
C GLU A 255 19.77 18.96 -3.70
N VAL A 256 18.91 18.39 -4.54
CA VAL A 256 18.43 17.01 -4.46
C VAL A 256 19.20 16.18 -5.47
N GLY A 257 19.66 15.00 -5.05
CA GLY A 257 20.40 14.10 -5.92
C GLY A 257 20.56 12.73 -5.31
N TYR A 258 21.42 11.93 -5.92
CA TYR A 258 21.77 10.61 -5.41
C TYR A 258 23.25 10.55 -5.04
N LEU A 259 23.55 9.62 -4.13
CA LEU A 259 24.90 9.18 -3.86
C LEU A 259 25.00 7.66 -3.94
N CYS A 260 26.18 7.17 -4.33
CA CYS A 260 26.61 5.80 -4.15
C CYS A 260 27.82 5.81 -3.23
N ALA A 261 27.77 5.03 -2.20
CA ALA A 261 28.89 4.81 -1.30
C ALA A 261 29.16 3.30 -1.21
N ASN A 262 30.23 2.92 -0.55
CA ASN A 262 30.58 1.50 -0.39
C ASN A 262 29.65 0.82 0.65
N MET A 263 28.33 0.99 0.48
CA MET A 263 27.26 0.41 1.29
C MET A 263 26.79 -0.89 0.62
N ARG A 264 26.86 -1.99 1.32
CA ARG A 264 26.51 -3.32 0.77
C ARG A 264 25.14 -3.80 1.21
N GLU A 265 24.65 -3.28 2.32
CA GLU A 265 23.37 -3.66 2.90
C GLU A 265 22.46 -2.44 3.06
N VAL A 266 21.18 -2.56 2.73
CA VAL A 266 20.21 -1.48 2.96
C VAL A 266 20.05 -1.18 4.46
N ALA A 267 20.28 -2.16 5.31
CA ALA A 267 20.33 -1.96 6.75
C ALA A 267 21.40 -0.94 7.22
N ASP A 268 22.41 -0.65 6.36
CA ASP A 268 23.42 0.37 6.63
C ASP A 268 22.85 1.79 6.59
N VAL A 269 21.71 1.98 5.94
CA VAL A 269 21.10 3.29 5.68
C VAL A 269 19.63 3.22 6.03
N LYS A 270 19.22 4.05 6.97
CA LYS A 270 17.81 4.19 7.33
C LYS A 270 17.23 5.42 6.64
N ILE A 271 16.07 5.26 6.00
CA ILE A 271 15.38 6.41 5.40
C ILE A 271 14.94 7.36 6.53
N GLY A 272 15.15 8.67 6.33
CA GLY A 272 14.98 9.70 7.37
C GLY A 272 16.24 9.97 8.18
N ASP A 273 17.32 9.25 7.91
CA ASP A 273 18.59 9.47 8.59
C ASP A 273 19.35 10.69 8.03
N THR A 274 20.31 11.14 8.80
CA THR A 274 21.18 12.26 8.45
C THR A 274 22.57 11.74 8.10
N LEU A 275 23.03 12.16 6.92
CA LEU A 275 24.43 12.02 6.52
C LEU A 275 25.21 13.24 6.92
N THR A 276 26.40 13.02 7.47
CA THR A 276 27.35 14.09 7.83
C THR A 276 28.77 13.74 7.41
N ASP A 277 29.67 14.71 7.41
CA ASP A 277 31.09 14.47 7.19
C ASP A 277 31.67 13.68 8.40
N ALA A 278 32.42 12.62 8.13
CA ALA A 278 33.03 11.81 9.18
C ALA A 278 34.19 12.53 9.88
N VAL A 279 34.85 13.49 9.21
CA VAL A 279 35.97 14.27 9.75
C VAL A 279 35.49 15.45 10.58
N SER A 280 34.45 16.14 10.10
CA SER A 280 33.84 17.30 10.76
C SER A 280 32.30 17.11 10.85
N PRO A 281 31.83 16.26 11.76
CA PRO A 281 30.41 15.91 11.81
C PRO A 281 29.56 17.07 12.35
N THR A 282 28.33 17.20 11.82
CA THR A 282 27.33 18.09 12.39
C THR A 282 26.93 17.63 13.81
N ARG A 283 26.54 18.60 14.66
CA ARG A 283 26.23 18.33 16.08
C ARG A 283 24.88 17.65 16.28
N ALA A 284 23.89 17.92 15.42
CA ALA A 284 22.53 17.43 15.57
C ALA A 284 21.99 16.86 14.26
N PRO A 285 21.33 15.71 14.30
CA PRO A 285 20.66 15.17 13.13
C PRO A 285 19.49 16.07 12.70
N LEU A 286 19.06 15.89 11.45
CA LEU A 286 17.78 16.41 10.98
C LEU A 286 16.64 15.66 11.69
N PRO A 287 15.45 16.28 11.80
CA PRO A 287 14.27 15.54 12.26
C PRO A 287 14.08 14.30 11.40
N GLY A 288 14.15 13.12 12.02
CA GLY A 288 13.91 11.85 11.34
C GLY A 288 12.43 11.58 11.12
N TYR A 289 12.14 10.59 10.30
CA TYR A 289 10.75 10.12 10.10
C TYR A 289 10.34 9.16 11.23
N LYS A 290 9.03 9.15 11.54
CA LYS A 290 8.46 8.13 12.41
C LYS A 290 8.53 6.78 11.70
N GLU A 291 8.91 5.73 12.42
CA GLU A 291 8.81 4.37 11.89
C GLU A 291 7.33 4.03 11.65
N VAL A 292 7.04 3.55 10.46
CA VAL A 292 5.70 3.09 10.14
C VAL A 292 5.63 1.60 10.45
N LYS A 293 4.63 1.23 11.23
CA LYS A 293 4.34 -0.19 11.51
C LYS A 293 3.39 -0.72 10.44
N PRO A 294 3.63 -1.93 9.93
CA PRO A 294 2.67 -2.59 9.05
C PRO A 294 1.31 -2.73 9.73
N LEU A 295 0.25 -2.55 8.96
CA LEU A 295 -1.13 -2.62 9.42
C LEU A 295 -1.84 -3.89 8.96
N VAL A 296 -1.43 -4.44 7.81
CA VAL A 296 -2.04 -5.59 7.16
C VAL A 296 -1.01 -6.71 7.06
N PHE A 297 -1.41 -7.92 7.43
CA PHE A 297 -0.54 -9.09 7.42
C PHE A 297 -1.17 -10.23 6.63
N CYS A 298 -0.39 -10.92 5.80
CA CYS A 298 -0.79 -12.17 5.18
C CYS A 298 0.36 -13.17 5.09
N GLY A 299 0.06 -14.44 4.96
CA GLY A 299 1.04 -15.47 4.65
C GLY A 299 1.22 -15.58 3.14
N LEU A 300 2.49 -15.61 2.67
CA LEU A 300 2.86 -15.88 1.29
C LEU A 300 3.56 -17.23 1.21
N TYR A 301 3.03 -18.13 0.38
CA TYR A 301 3.53 -19.48 0.21
C TYR A 301 3.76 -19.78 -1.27
N PRO A 302 4.88 -20.40 -1.66
CA PRO A 302 5.05 -20.82 -3.05
C PRO A 302 4.12 -22.01 -3.33
N THR A 303 3.51 -22.04 -4.51
CA THR A 303 2.67 -23.20 -4.94
C THR A 303 3.48 -24.48 -5.05
N ASP A 304 4.75 -24.37 -5.44
CA ASP A 304 5.72 -25.45 -5.40
C ASP A 304 6.64 -25.27 -4.18
N THR A 305 6.55 -26.17 -3.22
CA THR A 305 7.33 -26.11 -1.98
C THR A 305 8.85 -26.14 -2.23
N ALA A 306 9.31 -26.68 -3.36
CA ALA A 306 10.72 -26.66 -3.75
C ALA A 306 11.24 -25.22 -4.01
N ARG A 307 10.36 -24.27 -4.30
CA ARG A 307 10.71 -22.86 -4.55
C ARG A 307 10.71 -21.95 -3.31
N TYR A 308 10.71 -22.54 -2.11
CA TYR A 308 10.78 -21.75 -0.86
C TYR A 308 12.03 -20.86 -0.79
N GLU A 309 13.19 -21.36 -1.18
CA GLU A 309 14.45 -20.59 -1.20
C GLU A 309 14.40 -19.46 -2.23
N ASP A 310 13.77 -19.69 -3.40
CA ASP A 310 13.57 -18.63 -4.41
C ASP A 310 12.69 -17.49 -3.85
N LEU A 311 11.61 -17.84 -3.14
CA LEU A 311 10.76 -16.86 -2.48
C LEU A 311 11.51 -16.07 -1.41
N ARG A 312 12.32 -16.74 -0.58
CA ARG A 312 13.16 -16.07 0.42
C ARG A 312 14.08 -15.06 -0.22
N ASP A 313 14.80 -15.47 -1.28
CA ASP A 313 15.77 -14.60 -1.96
C ASP A 313 15.06 -13.43 -2.68
N ALA A 314 13.86 -13.65 -3.24
CA ALA A 314 13.04 -12.61 -3.83
C ALA A 314 12.58 -11.59 -2.78
N LEU A 315 12.11 -12.04 -1.61
CA LEU A 315 11.71 -11.16 -0.50
C LEU A 315 12.89 -10.33 0.03
N ILE A 316 14.09 -10.93 0.15
CA ILE A 316 15.31 -10.20 0.52
C ILE A 316 15.58 -9.09 -0.48
N LYS A 317 15.61 -9.38 -1.79
CA LYS A 317 15.88 -8.42 -2.86
C LYS A 317 14.80 -7.33 -2.91
N LEU A 318 13.54 -7.70 -2.76
CA LEU A 318 12.43 -6.76 -2.78
C LEU A 318 12.48 -5.79 -1.59
N ARG A 319 12.78 -6.29 -0.38
CA ARG A 319 12.96 -5.46 0.83
C ARG A 319 14.11 -4.47 0.70
N LEU A 320 15.14 -4.77 -0.09
CA LEU A 320 16.21 -3.83 -0.40
C LEU A 320 15.69 -2.59 -1.16
N ASN A 321 14.61 -2.76 -1.92
CA ASN A 321 14.00 -1.70 -2.73
C ASN A 321 12.76 -1.09 -2.07
N ASP A 322 12.19 -1.77 -1.09
CA ASP A 322 11.02 -1.32 -0.32
C ASP A 322 11.18 -1.72 1.15
N SER A 323 11.63 -0.77 1.96
CA SER A 323 11.85 -0.99 3.39
C SER A 323 10.58 -0.96 4.24
N SER A 324 9.43 -0.68 3.63
CA SER A 324 8.16 -0.48 4.34
C SER A 324 7.44 -1.79 4.66
N PHE A 325 7.76 -2.90 3.99
CA PHE A 325 7.23 -4.20 4.35
C PHE A 325 8.20 -5.02 5.20
N ILE A 326 7.66 -5.89 6.02
CA ILE A 326 8.40 -6.84 6.85
C ILE A 326 8.00 -8.26 6.49
N TYR A 327 8.89 -9.21 6.73
CA TYR A 327 8.59 -10.63 6.58
C TYR A 327 9.35 -11.47 7.62
N GLU A 328 8.73 -12.57 8.02
CA GLU A 328 9.29 -13.58 8.90
C GLU A 328 8.94 -14.98 8.39
N PRO A 329 9.79 -16.00 8.61
CA PRO A 329 9.46 -17.37 8.23
C PRO A 329 8.18 -17.85 8.93
N GLU A 330 7.31 -18.51 8.18
CA GLU A 330 6.08 -19.10 8.69
C GLU A 330 5.92 -20.53 8.17
N THR A 331 5.32 -21.39 8.97
CA THR A 331 5.00 -22.76 8.58
C THR A 331 3.51 -22.98 8.79
N SER A 332 2.83 -23.44 7.73
CA SER A 332 1.43 -23.89 7.76
C SER A 332 1.37 -25.40 7.60
N LEU A 333 0.54 -26.04 8.36
CA LEU A 333 0.29 -27.50 8.20
C LEU A 333 -0.35 -27.81 6.85
N ALA A 334 -1.14 -26.88 6.29
CA ALA A 334 -1.82 -27.04 5.02
C ALA A 334 -0.97 -26.62 3.81
N LEU A 335 -0.16 -25.54 3.93
CA LEU A 335 0.56 -24.91 2.82
C LEU A 335 2.08 -25.15 2.84
N GLY A 336 2.61 -25.72 3.92
CA GLY A 336 4.03 -25.96 4.09
C GLY A 336 4.82 -24.73 4.55
N PHE A 337 6.01 -24.55 4.01
CA PHE A 337 6.89 -23.42 4.37
C PHE A 337 6.62 -22.19 3.54
N GLY A 338 6.55 -21.04 4.19
CA GLY A 338 6.30 -19.75 3.58
C GLY A 338 6.79 -18.60 4.46
N PHE A 339 6.23 -17.42 4.25
CA PHE A 339 6.58 -16.23 5.01
C PHE A 339 5.33 -15.47 5.43
N ARG A 340 5.29 -15.04 6.69
CA ARG A 340 4.34 -14.06 7.19
C ARG A 340 4.85 -12.67 6.84
N CYS A 341 4.09 -11.94 6.02
CA CYS A 341 4.46 -10.62 5.54
C CYS A 341 3.53 -9.55 6.10
N GLY A 342 4.09 -8.41 6.48
CA GLY A 342 3.36 -7.24 6.96
C GLY A 342 3.51 -6.06 6.00
N PHE A 343 2.41 -5.39 5.68
CA PHE A 343 2.28 -4.35 4.66
C PHE A 343 1.62 -3.10 5.22
N LEU A 344 1.80 -1.96 4.56
CA LEU A 344 1.18 -0.68 4.94
C LEU A 344 -0.34 -0.70 4.77
N GLY A 345 -0.83 -1.37 3.73
CA GLY A 345 -2.24 -1.51 3.40
C GLY A 345 -2.47 -2.58 2.36
N LEU A 346 -3.70 -2.69 1.84
CA LEU A 346 -4.07 -3.71 0.85
C LEU A 346 -3.40 -3.50 -0.50
N LEU A 347 -3.43 -2.27 -1.01
CA LEU A 347 -2.82 -1.97 -2.30
C LEU A 347 -1.31 -2.25 -2.26
N HIS A 348 -0.66 -1.92 -1.15
CA HIS A 348 0.75 -2.25 -0.95
C HIS A 348 0.98 -3.78 -0.97
N MET A 349 0.12 -4.56 -0.32
CA MET A 349 0.17 -6.04 -0.34
C MET A 349 0.05 -6.58 -1.77
N GLU A 350 -0.96 -6.12 -2.52
CA GLU A 350 -1.18 -6.54 -3.90
C GLU A 350 0.02 -6.22 -4.81
N ILE A 351 0.58 -5.02 -4.67
CA ILE A 351 1.75 -4.59 -5.44
C ILE A 351 2.95 -5.48 -5.14
N ILE A 352 3.23 -5.77 -3.87
CA ILE A 352 4.34 -6.65 -3.49
C ILE A 352 4.13 -8.06 -4.03
N GLN A 353 2.91 -8.61 -3.92
CA GLN A 353 2.59 -9.91 -4.49
C GLN A 353 2.80 -9.93 -6.01
N GLU A 354 2.26 -8.96 -6.72
CA GLU A 354 2.36 -8.89 -8.18
C GLU A 354 3.80 -8.69 -8.66
N ARG A 355 4.61 -7.94 -7.91
CA ARG A 355 6.05 -7.81 -8.17
C ARG A 355 6.79 -9.13 -7.95
N LEU A 356 6.48 -9.89 -6.89
CA LEU A 356 7.07 -11.21 -6.66
C LEU A 356 6.72 -12.17 -7.80
N GLU A 357 5.49 -12.13 -8.30
CA GLU A 357 5.04 -12.97 -9.42
C GLU A 357 5.71 -12.58 -10.75
N ARG A 358 5.79 -11.27 -11.07
CA ARG A 358 6.29 -10.79 -12.37
C ARG A 358 7.82 -10.67 -12.43
N GLU A 359 8.44 -10.10 -11.39
CA GLU A 359 9.89 -9.83 -11.41
C GLU A 359 10.73 -11.08 -11.07
N TYR A 360 10.14 -12.04 -10.32
CA TYR A 360 10.85 -13.24 -9.84
C TYR A 360 10.24 -14.55 -10.34
N ASP A 361 9.22 -14.47 -11.23
CA ASP A 361 8.55 -15.64 -11.82
C ASP A 361 8.06 -16.65 -10.76
N LEU A 362 7.48 -16.15 -9.67
CA LEU A 362 6.94 -16.93 -8.58
C LEU A 362 5.42 -17.07 -8.74
N THR A 363 4.89 -18.26 -8.47
CA THR A 363 3.45 -18.45 -8.31
C THR A 363 3.15 -18.63 -6.83
N LEU A 364 2.34 -17.72 -6.26
CA LEU A 364 2.16 -17.61 -4.82
C LEU A 364 0.73 -17.97 -4.39
N LEU A 365 0.63 -18.59 -3.23
CA LEU A 365 -0.59 -18.75 -2.45
C LEU A 365 -0.59 -17.68 -1.36
N THR A 366 -1.66 -16.90 -1.30
CA THR A 366 -1.83 -15.84 -0.30
C THR A 366 -2.91 -16.26 0.69
N THR A 367 -2.64 -16.19 1.99
CA THR A 367 -3.69 -16.33 3.01
C THR A 367 -4.52 -15.05 3.10
N ALA A 368 -5.70 -15.13 3.71
CA ALA A 368 -6.51 -13.95 3.96
C ALA A 368 -5.71 -12.89 4.75
N PRO A 369 -5.79 -11.60 4.35
CA PRO A 369 -5.16 -10.52 5.09
C PRO A 369 -5.82 -10.37 6.46
N THR A 370 -4.99 -10.09 7.46
CA THR A 370 -5.39 -9.87 8.84
C THR A 370 -4.72 -8.60 9.37
N VAL A 371 -5.27 -8.09 10.47
CA VAL A 371 -4.66 -6.99 11.24
C VAL A 371 -3.87 -7.55 12.44
N VAL A 372 -3.10 -6.68 13.09
CA VAL A 372 -2.52 -7.02 14.40
C VAL A 372 -3.60 -6.86 15.46
N TYR A 373 -3.90 -7.92 16.20
CA TYR A 373 -4.75 -7.88 17.37
C TYR A 373 -3.90 -7.80 18.64
N ARG A 374 -4.41 -7.18 19.68
CA ARG A 374 -3.84 -7.26 21.00
C ARG A 374 -4.72 -8.16 21.87
N VAL A 375 -4.07 -9.13 22.48
CA VAL A 375 -4.72 -10.10 23.35
C VAL A 375 -4.25 -9.85 24.76
N LEU A 376 -5.15 -9.44 25.65
CA LEU A 376 -4.88 -9.35 27.07
C LEU A 376 -5.04 -10.75 27.66
N THR A 377 -3.98 -11.25 28.28
CA THR A 377 -4.02 -12.56 28.94
C THR A 377 -4.55 -12.44 30.38
N THR A 378 -5.08 -13.53 30.92
CA THR A 378 -5.50 -13.61 32.35
C THR A 378 -4.36 -13.35 33.33
N LYS A 379 -3.09 -13.32 32.86
CA LYS A 379 -1.92 -12.94 33.67
C LYS A 379 -1.58 -11.45 33.57
N GLY A 380 -2.34 -10.67 32.79
CA GLY A 380 -2.11 -9.24 32.56
C GLY A 380 -1.05 -8.92 31.50
N GLU A 381 -0.60 -9.90 30.71
CA GLU A 381 0.32 -9.70 29.61
C GLU A 381 -0.45 -9.30 28.34
N VAL A 382 0.06 -8.34 27.57
CA VAL A 382 -0.47 -7.95 26.26
C VAL A 382 0.36 -8.62 25.17
N LEU A 383 -0.27 -9.47 24.38
CA LEU A 383 0.35 -10.15 23.24
C LEU A 383 -0.14 -9.51 21.93
N GLU A 384 0.78 -9.12 21.05
CA GLU A 384 0.43 -8.71 19.69
C GLU A 384 0.37 -9.96 18.78
N VAL A 385 -0.81 -10.22 18.20
CA VAL A 385 -1.09 -11.42 17.39
C VAL A 385 -1.53 -10.98 16.00
N ASN A 386 -0.74 -11.32 15.00
CA ASN A 386 -1.04 -11.07 13.59
C ASN A 386 -1.46 -12.35 12.83
N ASN A 387 -1.29 -13.53 13.43
CA ASN A 387 -1.68 -14.82 12.88
C ASN A 387 -2.69 -15.51 13.82
N PRO A 388 -3.90 -15.89 13.34
CA PRO A 388 -4.90 -16.58 14.16
C PRO A 388 -4.42 -17.90 14.78
N SER A 389 -3.45 -18.58 14.16
CA SER A 389 -2.89 -19.84 14.68
C SER A 389 -2.00 -19.65 15.93
N GLN A 390 -1.50 -18.44 16.15
CA GLN A 390 -0.66 -18.06 17.28
C GLN A 390 -1.47 -17.61 18.52
N LEU A 391 -2.80 -17.60 18.43
CA LEU A 391 -3.64 -17.26 19.57
C LEU A 391 -3.42 -18.22 20.73
N PRO A 392 -3.26 -17.69 21.97
CA PRO A 392 -3.18 -18.53 23.13
C PRO A 392 -4.49 -19.31 23.36
N PRO A 393 -4.47 -20.37 24.20
CA PRO A 393 -5.69 -21.10 24.52
C PRO A 393 -6.79 -20.18 25.04
N PRO A 394 -8.07 -20.39 24.67
CA PRO A 394 -9.17 -19.50 25.08
C PRO A 394 -9.28 -19.26 26.59
N SER A 395 -8.87 -20.23 27.41
CA SER A 395 -8.87 -20.11 28.88
C SER A 395 -7.84 -19.13 29.44
N SER A 396 -6.85 -18.75 28.65
CA SER A 396 -5.79 -17.79 29.02
C SER A 396 -6.02 -16.39 28.45
N ILE A 397 -7.10 -16.17 27.73
CA ILE A 397 -7.48 -14.88 27.15
C ILE A 397 -8.49 -14.20 28.06
N ASP A 398 -8.21 -12.97 28.45
CA ASP A 398 -9.12 -12.12 29.19
C ASP A 398 -9.97 -11.28 28.23
N SER A 399 -9.32 -10.52 27.35
CA SER A 399 -10.00 -9.71 26.34
C SER A 399 -9.18 -9.56 25.04
N PHE A 400 -9.84 -9.11 24.00
CA PHE A 400 -9.24 -8.78 22.71
C PHE A 400 -9.37 -7.29 22.45
N GLU A 401 -8.31 -6.71 21.86
CA GLU A 401 -8.35 -5.39 21.26
C GLU A 401 -8.07 -5.47 19.77
N GLU A 402 -8.84 -4.72 18.97
CA GLU A 402 -8.63 -4.58 17.54
C GLU A 402 -8.32 -3.14 17.16
N PRO A 403 -7.55 -2.90 16.07
CA PRO A 403 -7.24 -1.56 15.59
C PRO A 403 -8.47 -0.91 14.96
N PHE A 404 -8.71 0.35 15.34
CA PHE A 404 -9.75 1.21 14.77
C PHE A 404 -9.13 2.33 13.93
N ILE A 405 -9.82 2.71 12.88
CA ILE A 405 -9.47 3.82 12.00
C ILE A 405 -10.57 4.89 12.02
N LEU A 406 -10.17 6.13 11.77
CA LEU A 406 -11.08 7.19 11.36
C LEU A 406 -11.09 7.21 9.83
N ALA A 407 -12.18 6.77 9.26
CA ALA A 407 -12.41 6.76 7.81
C ALA A 407 -13.16 8.01 7.40
N SER A 408 -12.60 8.77 6.46
CA SER A 408 -13.22 9.95 5.84
C SER A 408 -13.65 9.60 4.42
N VAL A 409 -14.94 9.59 4.18
CA VAL A 409 -15.53 9.27 2.87
C VAL A 409 -16.12 10.52 2.25
N ILE A 410 -15.64 10.92 1.08
CA ILE A 410 -16.25 12.00 0.29
C ILE A 410 -17.03 11.39 -0.87
N THR A 411 -18.28 11.83 -1.05
CA THR A 411 -19.18 11.29 -2.06
C THR A 411 -20.22 12.32 -2.49
N PRO A 412 -20.79 12.19 -3.70
CA PRO A 412 -22.01 12.90 -4.05
C PRO A 412 -23.17 12.56 -3.11
N GLU A 413 -23.99 13.56 -2.73
CA GLU A 413 -25.10 13.43 -1.79
C GLU A 413 -26.03 12.26 -2.11
N ARG A 414 -26.30 12.01 -3.39
CA ARG A 414 -27.17 10.92 -3.86
C ARG A 414 -26.74 9.51 -3.40
N TYR A 415 -25.46 9.32 -3.06
CA TYR A 415 -24.92 8.04 -2.58
C TYR A 415 -24.76 7.98 -1.05
N MET A 416 -25.05 9.07 -0.34
CA MET A 416 -24.90 9.17 1.11
C MET A 416 -25.56 7.99 1.84
N GLY A 417 -26.83 7.69 1.52
CA GLY A 417 -27.57 6.59 2.16
C GLY A 417 -26.90 5.21 1.98
N ALA A 418 -26.32 4.96 0.80
CA ALA A 418 -25.63 3.71 0.52
C ALA A 418 -24.33 3.56 1.36
N ILE A 419 -23.62 4.68 1.59
CA ILE A 419 -22.40 4.71 2.40
C ILE A 419 -22.73 4.57 3.88
N LEU A 420 -23.74 5.29 4.39
CA LEU A 420 -24.18 5.15 5.77
C LEU A 420 -24.53 3.68 6.08
N LYS A 421 -25.28 3.04 5.19
CA LYS A 421 -25.61 1.62 5.30
C LYS A 421 -24.35 0.72 5.28
N LEU A 422 -23.42 0.96 4.35
CA LEU A 422 -22.18 0.20 4.26
C LEU A 422 -21.35 0.29 5.55
N CYS A 423 -21.18 1.50 6.08
CA CYS A 423 -20.41 1.71 7.31
C CYS A 423 -21.10 1.07 8.53
N GLN A 424 -22.44 1.14 8.64
CA GLN A 424 -23.19 0.46 9.70
C GLN A 424 -23.07 -1.06 9.59
N GLU A 425 -23.14 -1.61 8.37
CA GLU A 425 -22.89 -3.03 8.12
C GLU A 425 -21.48 -3.46 8.57
N ARG A 426 -20.53 -2.55 8.71
CA ARG A 426 -19.13 -2.77 9.11
C ARG A 426 -18.82 -2.35 10.55
N ARG A 427 -19.82 -2.32 11.42
CA ARG A 427 -19.69 -1.93 12.84
C ARG A 427 -19.18 -0.50 13.02
N GLY A 428 -19.42 0.36 12.02
CA GLY A 428 -18.96 1.74 12.04
C GLY A 428 -19.75 2.62 13.00
N ILE A 429 -19.03 3.54 13.64
CA ILE A 429 -19.59 4.57 14.51
C ILE A 429 -19.44 5.91 13.81
N GLN A 430 -20.54 6.54 13.44
CA GLN A 430 -20.51 7.86 12.79
C GLN A 430 -20.02 8.93 13.77
N ARG A 431 -19.03 9.71 13.35
CA ARG A 431 -18.46 10.82 14.12
C ARG A 431 -18.86 12.18 13.62
N GLY A 432 -19.05 12.31 12.33
CA GLY A 432 -19.44 13.57 11.72
C GLY A 432 -19.93 13.41 10.30
N MET A 433 -20.59 14.47 9.84
CA MET A 433 -21.01 14.62 8.47
C MET A 433 -21.00 16.11 8.14
N GLN A 434 -20.34 16.47 7.04
CA GLN A 434 -20.21 17.84 6.60
C GLN A 434 -20.47 17.92 5.10
N PHE A 435 -21.36 18.81 4.69
CA PHE A 435 -21.51 19.15 3.28
C PHE A 435 -20.34 20.06 2.86
N LEU A 436 -19.58 19.60 1.89
CA LEU A 436 -18.47 20.35 1.31
C LEU A 436 -18.96 21.40 0.31
N ASP A 437 -20.02 21.04 -0.42
CA ASP A 437 -20.76 21.88 -1.34
C ASP A 437 -22.21 21.32 -1.47
N PRO A 438 -23.11 21.97 -2.22
CA PRO A 438 -24.50 21.51 -2.37
C PRO A 438 -24.67 20.09 -2.95
N THR A 439 -23.63 19.53 -3.54
CA THR A 439 -23.68 18.25 -4.25
C THR A 439 -22.84 17.15 -3.58
N ARG A 440 -21.92 17.50 -2.66
CA ARG A 440 -20.97 16.56 -2.06
C ARG A 440 -20.95 16.64 -0.54
N VAL A 441 -20.80 15.48 0.07
CA VAL A 441 -20.76 15.30 1.52
C VAL A 441 -19.50 14.54 1.92
N MET A 442 -18.86 14.97 3.00
CA MET A 442 -17.82 14.22 3.72
C MET A 442 -18.45 13.57 4.94
N ILE A 443 -18.23 12.28 5.09
CA ILE A 443 -18.78 11.47 6.17
C ILE A 443 -17.62 10.80 6.91
N ASN A 444 -17.54 11.05 8.22
CA ASN A 444 -16.50 10.50 9.07
C ASN A 444 -17.05 9.36 9.92
N TYR A 445 -16.40 8.20 9.82
CA TYR A 445 -16.73 6.99 10.58
C TYR A 445 -15.51 6.44 11.29
N GLU A 446 -15.70 6.00 12.52
CA GLU A 446 -14.74 5.10 13.15
C GLU A 446 -15.12 3.67 12.78
N LEU A 447 -14.18 2.95 12.19
CA LEU A 447 -14.35 1.59 11.70
C LEU A 447 -13.25 0.69 12.25
N PRO A 448 -13.57 -0.58 12.61
CA PRO A 448 -12.53 -1.57 12.83
C PRO A 448 -11.76 -1.81 11.54
N LEU A 449 -10.43 -1.74 11.58
CA LEU A 449 -9.60 -1.88 10.38
C LEU A 449 -9.83 -3.22 9.67
N ASN A 450 -10.03 -4.31 10.42
CA ASN A 450 -10.30 -5.63 9.86
C ASN A 450 -11.59 -5.70 9.02
N GLU A 451 -12.56 -4.81 9.25
CA GLU A 451 -13.79 -4.74 8.45
C GLU A 451 -13.60 -3.95 7.15
N VAL A 452 -12.49 -3.22 7.03
CA VAL A 452 -12.15 -2.38 5.87
C VAL A 452 -11.22 -3.10 4.91
N ILE A 453 -10.26 -3.88 5.41
CA ILE A 453 -9.22 -4.52 4.60
C ILE A 453 -9.73 -5.67 3.71
N LEU A 454 -10.94 -6.18 3.84
CA LEU A 454 -11.41 -7.30 3.05
C LEU A 454 -12.04 -6.87 1.72
N ASP A 455 -13.16 -6.19 1.77
CA ASP A 455 -13.99 -5.87 0.59
C ASP A 455 -14.67 -4.49 0.67
N PHE A 456 -14.32 -3.69 1.67
CA PHE A 456 -14.99 -2.41 1.91
C PHE A 456 -14.76 -1.43 0.75
N TYR A 457 -13.52 -1.33 0.25
CA TYR A 457 -13.18 -0.41 -0.83
C TYR A 457 -13.94 -0.75 -2.12
N ASP A 458 -13.98 -2.03 -2.48
CA ASP A 458 -14.70 -2.51 -3.67
C ASP A 458 -16.21 -2.23 -3.56
N LYS A 459 -16.78 -2.50 -2.39
CA LYS A 459 -18.20 -2.19 -2.11
C LYS A 459 -18.47 -0.70 -2.09
N LEU A 460 -17.54 0.10 -1.57
CA LEU A 460 -17.64 1.55 -1.62
C LEU A 460 -17.69 2.03 -3.08
N LYS A 461 -16.76 1.58 -3.91
CA LYS A 461 -16.71 1.94 -5.33
C LYS A 461 -17.92 1.44 -6.11
N SER A 462 -18.32 0.19 -5.94
CA SER A 462 -19.48 -0.38 -6.66
C SER A 462 -20.80 0.30 -6.27
N ARG A 463 -21.05 0.56 -4.98
CA ARG A 463 -22.27 1.22 -4.50
C ARG A 463 -22.35 2.70 -4.88
N THR A 464 -21.23 3.32 -5.24
CA THR A 464 -21.15 4.74 -5.61
C THR A 464 -20.75 4.95 -7.07
N GLN A 465 -20.75 3.91 -7.89
CA GLN A 465 -20.33 3.96 -9.30
C GLN A 465 -18.91 4.59 -9.49
N GLY A 466 -18.02 4.35 -8.53
CA GLY A 466 -16.67 4.90 -8.53
C GLY A 466 -16.51 6.32 -7.99
N TYR A 467 -17.60 7.02 -7.66
CA TYR A 467 -17.55 8.43 -7.25
C TYR A 467 -17.07 8.67 -5.81
N ALA A 468 -17.16 7.69 -4.91
CA ALA A 468 -16.66 7.88 -3.55
C ALA A 468 -15.16 7.78 -3.47
N SER A 469 -14.54 8.67 -2.71
CA SER A 469 -13.15 8.58 -2.27
C SER A 469 -13.08 8.27 -0.78
N LEU A 470 -12.06 7.51 -0.39
CA LEU A 470 -11.80 7.09 0.98
C LEU A 470 -10.38 7.49 1.36
N ASP A 471 -10.25 8.04 2.54
CA ASP A 471 -9.01 8.19 3.27
C ASP A 471 -9.19 7.71 4.70
N TYR A 472 -8.12 7.27 5.38
CA TYR A 472 -8.23 6.83 6.76
C TYR A 472 -6.93 7.03 7.55
N GLU A 473 -7.10 7.21 8.86
CA GLU A 473 -6.00 7.28 9.81
C GLU A 473 -6.22 6.31 10.98
N LEU A 474 -5.14 5.77 11.53
CA LEU A 474 -5.21 4.86 12.67
C LEU A 474 -5.50 5.64 13.95
N LEU A 475 -6.60 5.29 14.64
CA LEU A 475 -6.99 5.86 15.93
C LEU A 475 -6.36 5.15 17.13
N GLY A 476 -6.04 3.87 16.97
CA GLY A 476 -5.52 3.03 18.06
C GLY A 476 -6.31 1.74 18.24
N TYR A 477 -6.16 1.11 19.40
CA TYR A 477 -6.78 -0.17 19.71
C TYR A 477 -7.96 0.01 20.65
N ARG A 478 -8.99 -0.83 20.47
CA ARG A 478 -10.18 -0.88 21.35
C ARG A 478 -10.59 -2.31 21.61
N GLU A 479 -11.10 -2.53 22.81
CA GLU A 479 -11.67 -3.82 23.19
C GLU A 479 -12.87 -4.19 22.32
N SER A 480 -12.93 -5.47 21.90
CA SER A 480 -13.99 -6.01 21.04
C SER A 480 -14.22 -7.49 21.33
N ASP A 481 -15.48 -7.93 21.23
CA ASP A 481 -15.86 -9.33 21.41
C ASP A 481 -15.52 -10.17 20.17
N LEU A 482 -14.24 -10.55 20.09
CA LEU A 482 -13.67 -11.29 18.96
C LEU A 482 -13.57 -12.79 19.27
N VAL A 483 -13.71 -13.58 18.22
CA VAL A 483 -13.55 -15.04 18.29
C VAL A 483 -12.72 -15.55 17.11
N ARG A 484 -11.93 -16.59 17.36
CA ARG A 484 -11.28 -17.33 16.29
C ARG A 484 -12.28 -18.29 15.66
N LEU A 485 -12.39 -18.23 14.36
CA LEU A 485 -13.21 -19.14 13.55
C LEU A 485 -12.28 -20.07 12.78
N ASP A 486 -12.43 -21.37 13.01
CA ASP A 486 -11.66 -22.41 12.36
C ASP A 486 -12.50 -23.15 11.30
N ILE A 487 -11.89 -23.45 10.16
CA ILE A 487 -12.48 -24.32 9.15
C ILE A 487 -11.86 -25.71 9.27
N LEU A 488 -12.72 -26.70 9.46
CA LEU A 488 -12.30 -28.08 9.56
C LEU A 488 -12.73 -28.85 8.30
N LEU A 489 -11.81 -29.61 7.73
CA LEU A 489 -12.07 -30.55 6.66
C LEU A 489 -11.95 -31.97 7.21
N ASN A 490 -13.06 -32.71 7.17
CA ASN A 490 -13.16 -34.06 7.78
C ASN A 490 -12.78 -34.10 9.28
N GLY A 491 -12.93 -32.99 10.00
CA GLY A 491 -12.62 -32.89 11.42
C GLY A 491 -11.21 -32.36 11.73
N GLU A 492 -10.36 -32.17 10.73
CA GLU A 492 -9.02 -31.57 10.86
C GLU A 492 -9.06 -30.09 10.54
N ALA A 493 -8.53 -29.25 11.41
CA ALA A 493 -8.47 -27.81 11.22
C ALA A 493 -7.44 -27.44 10.15
N VAL A 494 -7.84 -26.58 9.22
CA VAL A 494 -6.95 -26.01 8.20
C VAL A 494 -6.52 -24.63 8.68
N ASP A 495 -5.29 -24.52 9.19
CA ASP A 495 -4.74 -23.33 9.81
C ASP A 495 -4.76 -22.11 8.89
N ALA A 496 -4.46 -22.28 7.62
CA ALA A 496 -4.48 -21.24 6.61
C ALA A 496 -5.89 -20.67 6.30
N LEU A 497 -6.96 -21.35 6.75
CA LEU A 497 -8.35 -20.91 6.61
C LEU A 497 -8.94 -20.38 7.93
N SER A 498 -8.15 -20.35 9.00
CA SER A 498 -8.57 -19.78 10.28
C SER A 498 -8.47 -18.26 10.26
N PHE A 499 -9.45 -17.57 10.83
CA PHE A 499 -9.44 -16.11 10.95
C PHE A 499 -10.15 -15.62 12.21
N ILE A 500 -9.86 -14.37 12.59
CA ILE A 500 -10.48 -13.71 13.74
C ILE A 500 -11.64 -12.85 13.23
N THR A 501 -12.79 -12.94 13.88
CA THR A 501 -13.99 -12.17 13.52
C THR A 501 -14.79 -11.79 14.77
N HIS A 502 -15.63 -10.76 14.64
CA HIS A 502 -16.55 -10.40 15.71
C HIS A 502 -17.58 -11.52 15.93
N LYS A 503 -17.87 -11.79 17.19
CA LYS A 503 -18.75 -12.89 17.63
C LYS A 503 -20.13 -12.87 16.98
N ASP A 504 -20.76 -11.68 16.88
CA ASP A 504 -22.08 -11.53 16.28
C ASP A 504 -22.13 -11.94 14.80
N ARG A 505 -21.01 -11.84 14.10
CA ARG A 505 -20.89 -12.18 12.67
C ARG A 505 -20.33 -13.57 12.41
N SER A 506 -19.80 -14.19 13.44
CA SER A 506 -19.09 -15.46 13.30
C SER A 506 -19.94 -16.55 12.66
N ILE A 507 -21.23 -16.64 13.06
CA ILE A 507 -22.17 -17.66 12.52
C ILE A 507 -22.45 -17.41 11.04
N GLN A 508 -22.72 -16.16 10.66
CA GLN A 508 -22.99 -15.80 9.27
C GLN A 508 -21.77 -16.04 8.39
N ARG A 509 -20.61 -15.51 8.78
CA ARG A 509 -19.34 -15.71 8.05
C ARG A 509 -18.95 -17.18 7.94
N GLY A 510 -19.09 -17.95 9.03
CA GLY A 510 -18.80 -19.38 9.03
C GLY A 510 -19.69 -20.18 8.07
N ARG A 511 -20.96 -19.81 7.96
CA ARG A 511 -21.90 -20.42 7.03
C ARG A 511 -21.56 -20.11 5.58
N GLN A 512 -21.40 -18.83 5.25
CA GLN A 512 -21.03 -18.36 3.91
C GLN A 512 -19.72 -18.98 3.42
N LEU A 513 -18.70 -19.03 4.31
CA LEU A 513 -17.43 -19.65 3.94
C LEU A 513 -17.56 -21.16 3.71
N ALA A 514 -18.30 -21.88 4.55
CA ALA A 514 -18.52 -23.31 4.36
C ALA A 514 -19.28 -23.61 3.04
N GLU A 515 -20.28 -22.80 2.69
CA GLU A 515 -20.99 -22.87 1.42
C GLU A 515 -20.07 -22.59 0.24
N LYS A 516 -19.27 -21.54 0.31
CA LYS A 516 -18.32 -21.18 -0.75
C LYS A 516 -17.25 -22.24 -0.96
N MET A 517 -16.72 -22.80 0.11
CA MET A 517 -15.76 -23.90 0.03
C MET A 517 -16.36 -25.16 -0.58
N LYS A 518 -17.63 -25.45 -0.33
CA LYS A 518 -18.34 -26.57 -0.97
C LYS A 518 -18.43 -26.39 -2.49
N GLU A 519 -18.55 -25.17 -2.98
CA GLU A 519 -18.55 -24.87 -4.42
C GLU A 519 -17.16 -25.05 -5.04
N LEU A 520 -16.12 -24.60 -4.35
CA LEU A 520 -14.75 -24.52 -4.85
C LEU A 520 -13.99 -25.84 -4.74
N ILE A 521 -14.19 -26.60 -3.65
CA ILE A 521 -13.50 -27.88 -3.46
C ILE A 521 -14.10 -28.95 -4.39
N PRO A 522 -13.30 -29.57 -5.26
CA PRO A 522 -13.79 -30.57 -6.19
C PRO A 522 -14.22 -31.86 -5.45
N ARG A 523 -15.22 -32.57 -6.00
CA ARG A 523 -15.64 -33.86 -5.48
C ARG A 523 -14.50 -34.85 -5.54
N GLN A 524 -14.25 -35.54 -4.44
CA GLN A 524 -13.25 -36.60 -4.34
C GLN A 524 -13.90 -37.99 -4.24
N MET A 525 -13.08 -39.04 -4.18
CA MET A 525 -13.56 -40.40 -4.10
C MET A 525 -14.28 -40.73 -2.77
N TYR A 526 -14.16 -39.85 -1.78
CA TYR A 526 -14.82 -39.95 -0.47
C TYR A 526 -15.58 -38.64 -0.16
N GLU A 527 -16.44 -38.72 0.83
CA GLU A 527 -17.22 -37.58 1.32
C GLU A 527 -16.35 -36.65 2.12
N ILE A 528 -16.43 -35.35 1.83
CA ILE A 528 -15.73 -34.31 2.56
C ILE A 528 -16.73 -33.55 3.42
N ALA A 529 -16.53 -33.55 4.72
CA ALA A 529 -17.27 -32.72 5.65
C ALA A 529 -16.51 -31.38 5.86
N ILE A 530 -17.14 -30.26 5.51
CA ILE A 530 -16.66 -28.91 5.75
C ILE A 530 -17.39 -28.38 6.97
N GLN A 531 -16.66 -27.95 7.98
CA GLN A 531 -17.24 -27.46 9.22
C GLN A 531 -16.60 -26.14 9.62
N ALA A 532 -17.41 -25.16 10.00
CA ALA A 532 -16.92 -23.94 10.66
C ALA A 532 -17.13 -24.11 12.17
N ALA A 533 -16.10 -23.83 12.96
CA ALA A 533 -16.11 -24.00 14.40
C ALA A 533 -15.53 -22.81 15.16
N ILE A 534 -16.02 -22.58 16.37
CA ILE A 534 -15.46 -21.67 17.36
C ILE A 534 -15.03 -22.52 18.56
N GLY A 535 -13.72 -22.71 18.73
CA GLY A 535 -13.19 -23.66 19.67
C GLY A 535 -13.72 -25.08 19.38
N SER A 536 -14.41 -25.71 20.34
CA SER A 536 -15.01 -27.05 20.13
C SER A 536 -16.42 -27.03 19.53
N LYS A 537 -17.04 -25.85 19.40
CA LYS A 537 -18.44 -25.74 18.94
C LYS A 537 -18.51 -25.56 17.43
N ILE A 538 -19.11 -26.52 16.74
CA ILE A 538 -19.42 -26.41 15.31
C ILE A 538 -20.63 -25.49 15.14
N ILE A 539 -20.48 -24.43 14.31
CA ILE A 539 -21.51 -23.40 14.04
C ILE A 539 -22.14 -23.55 12.66
N ALA A 540 -21.40 -24.16 11.70
CA ALA A 540 -21.92 -24.44 10.38
C ALA A 540 -21.30 -25.75 9.85
N ARG A 541 -22.04 -26.46 8.98
CA ARG A 541 -21.58 -27.69 8.36
C ARG A 541 -22.14 -27.82 6.95
N GLU A 542 -21.24 -28.09 6.01
CA GLU A 542 -21.55 -28.46 4.64
C GLU A 542 -20.90 -29.82 4.28
N THR A 543 -21.39 -30.45 3.24
CA THR A 543 -20.89 -31.78 2.85
C THR A 543 -20.76 -31.88 1.34
N ILE A 544 -19.57 -32.26 0.87
CA ILE A 544 -19.32 -32.60 -0.53
C ILE A 544 -19.46 -34.10 -0.69
N GLY A 545 -20.45 -34.55 -1.46
CA GLY A 545 -20.67 -35.95 -1.70
C GLY A 545 -19.54 -36.60 -2.50
N ALA A 546 -19.20 -37.85 -2.14
CA ALA A 546 -18.20 -38.63 -2.86
C ALA A 546 -18.55 -38.84 -4.34
N MET A 547 -17.55 -38.87 -5.21
CA MET A 547 -17.74 -39.34 -6.59
C MET A 547 -18.34 -40.77 -6.61
N LYS A 548 -19.44 -40.93 -7.34
CA LYS A 548 -20.10 -42.24 -7.48
C LYS A 548 -19.51 -42.97 -8.68
N LYS A 549 -18.67 -43.96 -8.43
CA LYS A 549 -18.31 -44.92 -9.47
C LYS A 549 -19.42 -45.99 -9.54
N ASN A 550 -20.04 -46.14 -10.69
CA ASN A 550 -21.08 -47.17 -10.87
C ASN A 550 -20.46 -48.58 -10.91
N VAL A 551 -20.24 -49.16 -9.72
CA VAL A 551 -19.65 -50.50 -9.59
C VAL A 551 -20.60 -51.59 -10.02
N LEU A 552 -21.88 -51.25 -10.22
CA LEU A 552 -22.94 -52.22 -10.64
C LEU A 552 -23.11 -52.28 -12.16
N ALA A 553 -22.46 -51.36 -12.94
CA ALA A 553 -22.60 -51.32 -14.40
C ALA A 553 -22.19 -52.61 -15.12
N LYS A 554 -21.32 -53.43 -14.51
CA LYS A 554 -20.87 -54.73 -15.03
C LYS A 554 -21.60 -55.90 -14.41
N CYS A 555 -22.65 -55.71 -13.59
CA CYS A 555 -23.43 -56.75 -12.98
C CYS A 555 -24.65 -57.07 -13.86
N TYR A 556 -24.49 -57.98 -14.79
CA TYR A 556 -25.62 -58.60 -15.55
C TYR A 556 -26.32 -59.62 -14.68
N GLY A 557 -27.67 -59.49 -14.53
CA GLY A 557 -28.51 -60.42 -13.82
C GLY A 557 -28.92 -60.01 -12.40
N GLY A 558 -29.91 -60.66 -11.84
CA GLY A 558 -30.63 -60.36 -10.59
C GLY A 558 -29.92 -60.75 -9.29
N ASP A 559 -28.59 -60.98 -9.27
CA ASP A 559 -27.89 -61.43 -8.07
C ASP A 559 -27.74 -60.22 -7.06
N ILE A 560 -28.73 -60.15 -6.18
CA ILE A 560 -28.85 -59.12 -5.14
C ILE A 560 -27.69 -59.24 -4.15
N THR A 561 -27.21 -60.40 -3.84
CA THR A 561 -26.14 -60.67 -2.87
C THR A 561 -24.80 -60.12 -3.37
N ARG A 562 -24.48 -60.32 -4.64
CA ARG A 562 -23.27 -59.82 -5.29
C ARG A 562 -23.29 -58.29 -5.39
N LYS A 563 -24.46 -57.73 -5.73
CA LYS A 563 -24.64 -56.24 -5.76
C LYS A 563 -24.40 -55.65 -4.37
N ARG A 564 -24.93 -56.27 -3.32
CA ARG A 564 -24.74 -55.80 -1.93
C ARG A 564 -23.29 -55.88 -1.48
N LYS A 565 -22.59 -56.99 -1.75
CA LYS A 565 -21.15 -57.14 -1.44
C LYS A 565 -20.28 -56.11 -2.17
N LEU A 566 -20.57 -55.76 -3.42
CA LEU A 566 -19.85 -54.77 -4.19
C LEU A 566 -20.06 -53.37 -3.61
N LEU A 567 -21.27 -53.03 -3.19
CA LEU A 567 -21.59 -51.77 -2.54
C LEU A 567 -20.91 -51.65 -1.15
N GLU A 568 -20.89 -52.76 -0.38
CA GLU A 568 -20.20 -52.80 0.92
C GLU A 568 -18.68 -52.63 0.75
N LYS A 569 -18.03 -53.32 -0.19
CA LYS A 569 -16.61 -53.11 -0.52
C LYS A 569 -16.31 -51.71 -0.98
N GLN A 570 -17.20 -51.10 -1.76
CA GLN A 570 -17.05 -49.71 -2.18
C GLN A 570 -17.12 -48.76 -0.96
N LYS A 571 -18.05 -49.01 -0.02
CA LYS A 571 -18.20 -48.23 1.21
C LYS A 571 -16.98 -48.36 2.11
N GLU A 572 -16.45 -49.59 2.28
CA GLU A 572 -15.21 -49.80 3.05
C GLU A 572 -13.98 -49.14 2.39
N GLY A 573 -13.84 -49.27 1.06
CA GLY A 573 -12.78 -48.64 0.30
C GLY A 573 -12.80 -47.10 0.45
N LYS A 574 -14.00 -46.51 0.38
CA LYS A 574 -14.18 -45.06 0.61
C LYS A 574 -13.84 -44.67 2.05
N LYS A 575 -14.19 -45.49 3.04
CA LYS A 575 -13.85 -45.25 4.45
C LYS A 575 -12.32 -45.29 4.68
N ARG A 576 -11.62 -46.24 4.05
CA ARG A 576 -10.14 -46.30 4.10
C ARG A 576 -9.49 -45.11 3.41
N MET A 577 -9.99 -44.72 2.22
CA MET A 577 -9.46 -43.52 1.53
C MET A 577 -9.65 -42.24 2.36
N LYS A 578 -10.78 -42.12 3.06
CA LYS A 578 -11.03 -40.97 3.97
C LYS A 578 -10.07 -40.93 5.15
N SER A 579 -9.58 -42.07 5.64
CA SER A 579 -8.65 -42.15 6.78
C SER A 579 -7.17 -41.98 6.41
N VAL A 580 -6.82 -42.01 5.12
CA VAL A 580 -5.43 -41.96 4.62
C VAL A 580 -5.20 -40.77 3.71
N GLY A 581 -6.25 -40.21 3.09
CA GLY A 581 -6.13 -39.13 2.11
C GLY A 581 -6.26 -37.73 2.76
N SER A 582 -5.30 -36.86 2.52
CA SER A 582 -5.47 -35.42 2.73
C SER A 582 -6.47 -34.88 1.70
N VAL A 583 -7.30 -33.91 2.11
CA VAL A 583 -8.21 -33.22 1.20
C VAL A 583 -7.40 -32.23 0.36
N GLU A 584 -7.42 -32.38 -0.97
CA GLU A 584 -6.86 -31.38 -1.87
C GLU A 584 -7.75 -30.15 -1.84
N VAL A 585 -7.19 -29.04 -1.39
CA VAL A 585 -7.83 -27.73 -1.33
C VAL A 585 -7.27 -26.89 -2.46
N PRO A 586 -8.08 -26.46 -3.44
CA PRO A 586 -7.60 -25.61 -4.53
C PRO A 586 -7.25 -24.21 -4.03
N GLN A 587 -6.41 -23.51 -4.77
CA GLN A 587 -5.94 -22.15 -4.43
C GLN A 587 -7.10 -21.17 -4.20
N GLU A 588 -8.13 -21.24 -5.02
CA GLU A 588 -9.31 -20.39 -4.96
C GLU A 588 -10.06 -20.53 -3.63
N ALA A 589 -9.96 -21.67 -2.97
CA ALA A 589 -10.60 -21.88 -1.67
C ALA A 589 -9.92 -21.08 -0.55
N PHE A 590 -8.61 -20.83 -0.62
CA PHE A 590 -7.91 -19.97 0.35
C PHE A 590 -8.28 -18.50 0.15
N LEU A 591 -8.56 -18.09 -1.08
CA LEU A 591 -9.03 -16.74 -1.42
C LEU A 591 -10.54 -16.56 -1.16
N ALA A 592 -11.29 -17.66 -0.92
CA ALA A 592 -12.73 -17.59 -0.65
C ALA A 592 -13.05 -16.76 0.61
N ILE A 593 -12.14 -16.70 1.59
CA ILE A 593 -12.31 -15.86 2.79
C ILE A 593 -12.45 -14.39 2.42
N LEU A 594 -11.75 -13.92 1.39
CA LEU A 594 -11.80 -12.55 0.87
C LEU A 594 -13.15 -12.23 0.23
N LYS A 595 -13.79 -13.22 -0.37
CA LYS A 595 -15.03 -13.08 -1.16
C LYS A 595 -16.30 -13.44 -0.39
N VAL A 596 -16.19 -13.75 0.90
CA VAL A 596 -17.34 -14.01 1.78
C VAL A 596 -18.09 -12.70 2.02
N GLY A 597 -19.24 -12.53 1.38
CA GLY A 597 -20.09 -11.33 1.47
C GLY A 597 -20.30 -10.58 0.16
N GLU A 598 -19.94 -11.17 -0.99
CA GLU A 598 -20.16 -10.62 -2.33
C GLU A 598 -21.60 -10.75 -2.86
N GLU A 599 -22.61 -11.17 -2.05
CA GLU A 599 -24.03 -11.16 -2.43
C GLU A 599 -24.80 -9.97 -1.90
#